data_e8297d8e43391682911155b3f7d3bce1
#
_entry.id   e8297d8e43391682911155b3f7d3bce1
#
_cell.length_a   1.000
_cell.length_b   1.000
_cell.length_c   1.000
_cell.angle_alpha   90.00
_cell.angle_beta   90.00
_cell.angle_gamma   90.00
#
_symmetry.space_group_name_H-M   'P 1'
#
loop_
_entity.id
_entity.type
_entity.pdbx_description
1 polymer ?
#
loop_
_entity_poly.entity_id
_entity_poly.type
_entity_poly.pdbx_seq_one_letter_code
_entity_poly.pdbx_strand_id
1 'polypeptide(L)'
;SKAIYLTKSNKHLYYTLLHFGLKPGNKKINNVSIPDWIFSNKKYIRACIRGLLDTDGSVSKHKNRNYTLIWFKSAIPNLRKSFSNSMDILGYRIAKWTGQTDTLQTCIAARDMLRKYKEEIGFSNPKHERKFMI
;
A
#
# COMPACT_ATOMS: atom_id res chain seq x y z
N SER A 1 13.55 -13.07 9.63
CA SER A 1 13.75 -12.71 8.23
C SER A 1 14.86 -11.67 8.10
N LYS A 2 15.65 -11.79 7.05
CA LYS A 2 16.72 -10.84 6.75
C LYS A 2 16.16 -9.68 5.95
N ALA A 3 16.42 -8.44 6.39
CA ALA A 3 16.13 -7.27 5.60
C ALA A 3 17.20 -7.09 4.52
N ILE A 4 16.76 -6.68 3.34
CA ILE A 4 17.64 -6.36 2.22
C ILE A 4 17.63 -4.84 2.05
N TYR A 5 18.82 -4.24 2.02
CA TYR A 5 18.98 -2.81 1.84
C TYR A 5 19.67 -2.52 0.52
N LEU A 6 19.10 -1.61 -0.25
CA LEU A 6 19.74 -1.05 -1.43
C LEU A 6 20.18 0.38 -1.10
N THR A 7 21.49 0.60 -1.13
CA THR A 7 22.05 1.93 -0.87
C THR A 7 22.72 2.46 -2.12
N LYS A 8 22.36 3.65 -2.52
CA LYS A 8 22.97 4.36 -3.65
C LYS A 8 23.26 5.81 -3.25
N SER A 9 24.51 6.21 -3.36
CA SER A 9 24.92 7.60 -3.09
C SER A 9 25.11 8.31 -4.43
N ASN A 10 24.18 9.23 -4.76
CA ASN A 10 24.19 9.97 -6.02
C ASN A 10 23.40 11.27 -5.87
N LYS A 11 24.06 12.40 -6.04
CA LYS A 11 23.45 13.74 -5.90
C LYS A 11 22.34 13.97 -6.94
N HIS A 12 22.55 13.54 -8.18
CA HIS A 12 21.54 13.66 -9.24
C HIS A 12 20.27 12.87 -8.90
N LEU A 13 20.44 11.61 -8.45
CA LEU A 13 19.32 10.78 -8.02
C LEU A 13 18.57 11.43 -6.86
N TYR A 14 19.27 11.98 -5.88
CA TYR A 14 18.67 12.67 -4.73
C TYR A 14 17.73 13.81 -5.19
N TYR A 15 18.19 14.70 -6.07
CA TYR A 15 17.37 15.79 -6.58
C TYR A 15 16.22 15.29 -7.45
N THR A 16 16.42 14.23 -8.22
CA THR A 16 15.36 13.60 -9.02
C THR A 16 14.25 13.08 -8.12
N LEU A 17 14.60 12.38 -7.03
CA LEU A 17 13.62 11.85 -6.08
C LEU A 17 12.85 12.98 -5.36
N LEU A 18 13.53 14.07 -5.00
CA LEU A 18 12.88 15.26 -4.44
C LEU A 18 11.87 15.87 -5.43
N HIS A 19 12.23 15.94 -6.71
CA HIS A 19 11.34 16.44 -7.76
C HIS A 19 10.05 15.62 -7.85
N PHE A 20 10.14 14.30 -7.67
CA PHE A 20 8.97 13.41 -7.66
C PHE A 20 8.24 13.35 -6.32
N GLY A 21 8.58 14.20 -5.38
CA GLY A 21 7.84 14.35 -4.12
C GLY A 21 8.33 13.46 -2.97
N LEU A 22 9.46 12.79 -3.14
CA LEU A 22 10.07 12.02 -2.05
C LEU A 22 10.87 12.95 -1.16
N LYS A 23 10.63 12.89 0.15
CA LYS A 23 11.32 13.73 1.14
C LYS A 23 12.34 12.91 1.91
N PRO A 24 13.53 13.48 2.21
CA PRO A 24 14.50 12.80 3.05
C PRO A 24 14.02 12.78 4.50
N GLY A 25 14.51 11.81 5.27
CA GLY A 25 14.27 11.72 6.70
C GLY A 25 13.10 10.82 7.08
N ASN A 26 12.56 11.06 8.26
CA ASN A 26 11.53 10.22 8.86
C ASN A 26 10.17 10.43 8.18
N LYS A 27 9.61 9.37 7.64
CA LYS A 27 8.32 9.38 6.92
C LYS A 27 7.16 9.87 7.78
N LYS A 28 7.14 9.51 9.06
CA LYS A 28 6.08 9.90 9.99
C LYS A 28 6.15 11.40 10.30
N ILE A 29 7.34 11.91 10.58
CA ILE A 29 7.56 13.34 10.83
C ILE A 29 7.20 14.17 9.60
N ASN A 30 7.58 13.70 8.42
CA ASN A 30 7.27 14.35 7.14
C ASN A 30 5.80 14.22 6.74
N ASN A 31 5.02 13.39 7.45
CA ASN A 31 3.63 13.09 7.13
C ASN A 31 3.47 12.76 5.63
N VAL A 32 4.22 11.76 5.18
CA VAL A 32 4.34 11.38 3.78
C VAL A 32 2.99 10.99 3.20
N SER A 33 2.73 11.40 1.97
CA SER A 33 1.56 11.01 1.18
C SER A 33 2.00 10.43 -0.17
N ILE A 34 1.05 9.85 -0.89
CA ILE A 34 1.30 9.47 -2.28
C ILE A 34 1.46 10.77 -3.10
N PRO A 35 2.55 10.94 -3.88
CA PRO A 35 2.75 12.14 -4.69
C PRO A 35 1.62 12.39 -5.67
N ASP A 36 1.28 13.65 -5.90
CA ASP A 36 0.13 14.04 -6.73
C ASP A 36 0.22 13.52 -8.16
N TRP A 37 1.42 13.45 -8.73
CA TRP A 37 1.59 12.97 -10.11
C TRP A 37 1.17 11.50 -10.30
N ILE A 38 1.17 10.69 -9.23
CA ILE A 38 0.67 9.30 -9.27
C ILE A 38 -0.80 9.27 -9.66
N PHE A 39 -1.58 10.26 -9.22
CA PHE A 39 -3.02 10.32 -9.46
C PHE A 39 -3.38 10.73 -10.90
N SER A 40 -2.40 11.09 -11.72
CA SER A 40 -2.63 11.46 -13.13
C SER A 40 -2.97 10.27 -14.02
N ASN A 41 -2.70 9.04 -13.59
CA ASN A 41 -2.91 7.84 -14.37
C ASN A 41 -3.22 6.64 -13.47
N LYS A 42 -4.31 5.94 -13.76
CA LYS A 42 -4.72 4.76 -12.97
C LYS A 42 -3.65 3.67 -12.94
N LYS A 43 -2.85 3.51 -13.98
CA LYS A 43 -1.72 2.57 -13.99
C LYS A 43 -0.70 2.89 -12.91
N TYR A 44 -0.42 4.18 -12.70
CA TYR A 44 0.49 4.63 -11.64
C TYR A 44 -0.10 4.36 -10.27
N ILE A 45 -1.41 4.61 -10.10
CA ILE A 45 -2.10 4.34 -8.84
C ILE A 45 -2.03 2.84 -8.52
N ARG A 46 -2.35 1.97 -9.47
CA ARG A 46 -2.28 0.51 -9.27
C ARG A 46 -0.87 0.05 -8.90
N ALA A 47 0.15 0.55 -9.59
CA ALA A 47 1.54 0.21 -9.30
C ALA A 47 1.96 0.69 -7.90
N CYS A 48 1.55 1.88 -7.50
CA CYS A 48 1.82 2.43 -6.18
C CYS A 48 1.16 1.60 -5.07
N ILE A 49 -0.11 1.24 -5.23
CA ILE A 49 -0.85 0.39 -4.29
C ILE A 49 -0.20 -0.98 -4.18
N ARG A 50 0.21 -1.58 -5.30
CA ARG A 50 0.94 -2.86 -5.27
C ARG A 50 2.21 -2.74 -4.43
N GLY A 51 3.00 -1.70 -4.65
CA GLY A 51 4.22 -1.45 -3.88
C GLY A 51 3.95 -1.29 -2.39
N LEU A 52 2.95 -0.52 -2.01
CA LEU A 52 2.57 -0.34 -0.61
C LEU A 52 2.14 -1.66 0.04
N LEU A 53 1.33 -2.44 -0.64
CA LEU A 53 0.84 -3.72 -0.10
C LEU A 53 1.90 -4.82 -0.15
N ASP A 54 2.82 -4.79 -1.10
CA ASP A 54 3.95 -5.72 -1.15
C ASP A 54 4.92 -5.50 0.02
N THR A 55 5.09 -4.26 0.47
CA THR A 55 6.05 -3.91 1.53
C THR A 55 5.41 -3.84 2.91
N ASP A 56 4.34 -3.09 3.05
CA ASP A 56 3.71 -2.77 4.34
C ASP A 56 2.35 -3.45 4.53
N GLY A 57 1.86 -4.16 3.52
CA GLY A 57 0.64 -4.93 3.61
C GLY A 57 0.85 -6.31 4.22
N SER A 58 -0.25 -6.97 4.53
CA SER A 58 -0.24 -8.36 4.96
C SER A 58 -1.45 -9.11 4.41
N VAL A 59 -1.30 -10.42 4.28
CA VAL A 59 -2.36 -11.33 3.85
C VAL A 59 -2.62 -12.31 4.97
N SER A 60 -3.86 -12.39 5.43
CA SER A 60 -4.25 -13.30 6.51
C SER A 60 -5.57 -13.99 6.21
N LYS A 61 -5.72 -15.20 6.75
CA LYS A 61 -6.95 -15.98 6.58
C LYS A 61 -8.13 -15.31 7.28
N HIS A 62 -9.27 -15.27 6.62
CA HIS A 62 -10.53 -14.85 7.25
C HIS A 62 -10.95 -15.87 8.31
N LYS A 63 -11.41 -15.40 9.47
CA LYS A 63 -11.78 -16.28 10.59
C LYS A 63 -12.85 -17.32 10.23
N ASN A 64 -13.85 -16.91 9.46
CA ASN A 64 -15.06 -17.70 9.20
C ASN A 64 -15.25 -18.07 7.73
N ARG A 65 -14.24 -17.83 6.87
CA ARG A 65 -14.34 -18.05 5.42
C ARG A 65 -13.11 -18.76 4.88
N ASN A 66 -13.25 -19.36 3.71
CA ASN A 66 -12.16 -20.07 3.04
C ASN A 66 -11.34 -19.17 2.11
N TYR A 67 -11.19 -17.91 2.46
CA TYR A 67 -10.36 -16.99 1.69
C TYR A 67 -9.58 -16.05 2.61
N THR A 68 -8.65 -15.33 2.03
CA THR A 68 -7.76 -14.42 2.77
C THR A 68 -8.19 -12.97 2.61
N LEU A 69 -7.78 -12.14 3.56
CA LEU A 69 -7.97 -10.69 3.54
C LEU A 69 -6.64 -10.02 3.25
N ILE A 70 -6.69 -8.85 2.63
CA ILE A 70 -5.51 -8.01 2.40
C ILE A 70 -5.59 -6.83 3.37
N TRP A 71 -4.57 -6.69 4.23
CA TRP A 71 -4.49 -5.64 5.24
C TRP A 71 -3.45 -4.61 4.89
N PHE A 72 -3.73 -3.36 5.23
CA PHE A 72 -2.77 -2.27 5.20
C PHE A 72 -2.83 -1.49 6.50
N LYS A 73 -1.66 -1.19 7.05
CA LYS A 73 -1.52 -0.52 8.35
C LYS A 73 -0.52 0.63 8.21
N SER A 74 -0.85 1.79 8.79
CA SER A 74 0.05 2.94 8.77
C SER A 74 -0.20 3.86 9.96
N ALA A 75 0.89 4.43 10.48
CA ALA A 75 0.86 5.48 11.48
C ALA A 75 0.86 6.89 10.86
N ILE A 76 0.87 7.00 9.53
CA ILE A 76 1.00 8.26 8.82
C ILE A 76 -0.36 8.70 8.30
N PRO A 77 -0.98 9.77 8.89
CA PRO A 77 -2.34 10.18 8.51
C PRO A 77 -2.49 10.52 7.03
N ASN A 78 -1.55 11.26 6.45
CA ASN A 78 -1.62 11.62 5.02
C ASN A 78 -1.49 10.41 4.11
N LEU A 79 -0.68 9.42 4.48
CA LEU A 79 -0.55 8.19 3.70
C LEU A 79 -1.84 7.38 3.75
N ARG A 80 -2.47 7.27 4.93
CA ARG A 80 -3.78 6.62 5.05
C ARG A 80 -4.84 7.29 4.17
N LYS A 81 -4.88 8.62 4.19
CA LYS A 81 -5.80 9.41 3.35
C LYS A 81 -5.53 9.17 1.85
N SER A 82 -4.27 9.21 1.44
CA SER A 82 -3.87 8.93 0.06
C SER A 82 -4.24 7.51 -0.37
N PHE A 83 -4.04 6.53 0.51
CA PHE A 83 -4.42 5.14 0.27
C PHE A 83 -5.93 5.02 0.05
N SER A 84 -6.74 5.61 0.94
CA SER A 84 -8.19 5.61 0.82
C SER A 84 -8.66 6.25 -0.48
N ASN A 85 -8.09 7.41 -0.84
CA ASN A 85 -8.40 8.09 -2.10
C ASN A 85 -8.05 7.24 -3.32
N SER A 86 -6.89 6.58 -3.28
CA SER A 86 -6.44 5.70 -4.35
C SER A 86 -7.40 4.52 -4.54
N MET A 87 -7.80 3.89 -3.45
CA MET A 87 -8.73 2.76 -3.49
C MET A 87 -10.10 3.19 -4.00
N ASP A 88 -10.56 4.36 -3.60
CA ASP A 88 -11.82 4.94 -4.09
C ASP A 88 -11.77 5.20 -5.61
N ILE A 89 -10.71 5.83 -6.10
CA ILE A 89 -10.51 6.08 -7.54
C ILE A 89 -10.49 4.78 -8.33
N LEU A 90 -9.87 3.74 -7.80
CA LEU A 90 -9.78 2.43 -8.46
C LEU A 90 -11.07 1.60 -8.32
N GLY A 91 -12.04 2.07 -7.54
CA GLY A 91 -13.30 1.38 -7.33
C GLY A 91 -13.27 0.27 -6.30
N TYR A 92 -12.39 0.34 -5.31
CA TYR A 92 -12.30 -0.63 -4.23
C TYR A 92 -13.03 -0.14 -2.99
N ARG A 93 -13.78 -1.03 -2.36
CA ARG A 93 -14.32 -0.83 -1.02
C ARG A 93 -13.33 -1.38 0.00
N ILE A 94 -12.94 -0.57 0.97
CA ILE A 94 -12.08 -0.97 2.07
C ILE A 94 -12.83 -0.81 3.39
N ALA A 95 -12.40 -1.57 4.40
CA ALA A 95 -12.95 -1.47 5.73
C ALA A 95 -12.62 -0.12 6.37
N LYS A 96 -13.42 0.29 7.34
CA LYS A 96 -13.14 1.47 8.15
C LYS A 96 -11.78 1.31 8.86
N TRP A 97 -10.99 2.37 8.87
CA TRP A 97 -9.73 2.37 9.60
C TRP A 97 -9.95 2.16 11.09
N THR A 98 -9.24 1.21 11.69
CA THR A 98 -9.36 0.86 13.11
C THR A 98 -7.99 0.66 13.74
N GLY A 99 -7.90 0.89 15.05
CA GLY A 99 -6.68 0.68 15.82
C GLY A 99 -6.81 1.29 17.21
N GLN A 100 -5.91 0.90 18.11
CA GLN A 100 -5.91 1.36 19.51
C GLN A 100 -4.91 2.50 19.76
N THR A 101 -4.02 2.73 18.81
CA THR A 101 -2.97 3.76 18.89
C THR A 101 -3.05 4.67 17.68
N ASP A 102 -2.00 5.43 17.42
CA ASP A 102 -1.89 6.24 16.20
C ASP A 102 -1.72 5.41 14.93
N THR A 103 -1.39 4.12 15.07
CA THR A 103 -1.27 3.20 13.95
C THR A 103 -2.62 2.54 13.67
N LEU A 104 -3.21 2.88 12.53
CA LEU A 104 -4.50 2.37 12.12
C LEU A 104 -4.37 1.41 10.94
N GLN A 105 -5.34 0.49 10.83
CA GLN A 105 -5.38 -0.51 9.76
C GLN A 105 -6.73 -0.53 9.06
N THR A 106 -6.70 -0.92 7.81
CA THR A 106 -7.87 -1.22 6.98
C THR A 106 -7.64 -2.52 6.24
N CYS A 107 -8.67 -3.06 5.62
CA CYS A 107 -8.52 -4.26 4.80
C CYS A 107 -9.45 -4.26 3.59
N ILE A 108 -9.07 -5.04 2.60
CA ILE A 108 -9.97 -5.48 1.54
C ILE A 108 -10.57 -6.80 2.00
N ALA A 109 -11.87 -6.83 2.28
CA ALA A 109 -12.54 -7.98 2.90
C ALA A 109 -13.59 -8.61 2.00
N ALA A 110 -14.22 -7.85 1.13
CA ALA A 110 -15.25 -8.37 0.23
C ALA A 110 -14.63 -9.24 -0.86
N ARG A 111 -15.20 -10.43 -1.06
CA ARG A 111 -14.64 -11.41 -2.01
C ARG A 111 -14.56 -10.90 -3.45
N ASP A 112 -15.55 -10.13 -3.90
CA ASP A 112 -15.54 -9.50 -5.21
C ASP A 112 -14.39 -8.49 -5.35
N MET A 113 -14.08 -7.74 -4.29
CA MET A 113 -12.96 -6.81 -4.27
C MET A 113 -11.61 -7.53 -4.25
N LEU A 114 -11.52 -8.66 -3.56
CA LEU A 114 -10.30 -9.49 -3.53
C LEU A 114 -10.02 -10.10 -4.91
N ARG A 115 -11.04 -10.55 -5.63
CA ARG A 115 -10.90 -11.02 -7.01
C ARG A 115 -10.44 -9.91 -7.94
N LYS A 116 -11.06 -8.74 -7.83
CA LYS A 116 -10.67 -7.55 -8.58
C LYS A 116 -9.20 -7.20 -8.33
N TYR A 117 -8.76 -7.25 -7.08
CA TYR A 117 -7.38 -6.99 -6.71
C TYR A 117 -6.42 -7.98 -7.39
N LYS A 118 -6.73 -9.27 -7.32
CA LYS A 118 -5.93 -10.31 -7.97
C LYS A 118 -5.77 -10.07 -9.47
N GLU A 119 -6.84 -9.69 -10.14
CA GLU A 119 -6.88 -9.49 -11.60
C GLU A 119 -6.20 -8.20 -12.03
N GLU A 120 -6.40 -7.11 -11.29
CA GLU A 120 -5.96 -5.77 -11.72
C GLU A 120 -4.62 -5.34 -11.14
N ILE A 121 -4.30 -5.74 -9.91
CA ILE A 121 -3.13 -5.28 -9.18
C ILE A 121 -2.19 -6.43 -8.87
N GLY A 122 -2.65 -7.39 -8.08
CA GLY A 122 -1.85 -8.53 -7.67
C GLY A 122 -0.73 -8.18 -6.71
N PHE A 123 0.16 -9.15 -6.49
CA PHE A 123 1.33 -9.02 -5.64
C PHE A 123 2.60 -9.34 -6.43
N SER A 124 3.65 -8.56 -6.22
CA SER A 124 5.01 -8.89 -6.66
C SER A 124 5.78 -9.62 -5.56
N ASN A 125 5.35 -9.49 -4.30
CA ASN A 125 5.94 -10.19 -3.16
C ASN A 125 5.51 -11.66 -3.16
N PRO A 126 6.44 -12.63 -3.37
CA PRO A 126 6.09 -14.05 -3.44
C PRO A 126 5.44 -14.59 -2.16
N LYS A 127 5.80 -14.04 -1.00
CA LYS A 127 5.22 -14.42 0.28
C LYS A 127 3.73 -14.11 0.34
N HIS A 128 3.33 -12.92 -0.10
CA HIS A 128 1.93 -12.50 -0.15
C HIS A 128 1.16 -13.29 -1.21
N GLU A 129 1.74 -13.46 -2.38
CA GLU A 129 1.14 -14.23 -3.47
C GLU A 129 0.82 -15.67 -3.06
N ARG A 130 1.76 -16.34 -2.36
CA ARG A 130 1.53 -17.71 -1.86
C ARG A 130 0.44 -17.81 -0.81
N LYS A 131 0.29 -16.80 0.04
CA LYS A 131 -0.73 -16.78 1.10
C LYS A 131 -2.11 -16.40 0.59
N PHE A 132 -2.18 -15.69 -0.53
CA PHE A 132 -3.42 -15.13 -1.03
C PHE A 132 -4.31 -16.23 -1.63
N MET A 133 -5.50 -16.40 -1.06
CA MET A 133 -6.52 -17.35 -1.49
C MET A 133 -7.88 -16.67 -1.59
N ILE A 134 -8.60 -17.00 -2.62
CA ILE A 134 -9.98 -16.51 -2.83
C ILE A 134 -10.94 -17.69 -2.84
#